data_30320750a1b04c0f572eaa3bb01554d1
#
_entry.id   30320750a1b04c0f572eaa3bb01554d1
#
_cell.length_a   1.000
_cell.length_b   1.000
_cell.length_c   1.000
_cell.angle_alpha   90.00
_cell.angle_beta   90.00
_cell.angle_gamma   90.00
#
_symmetry.space_group_name_H-M   'P 1'
#
loop_
_entity.id
_entity.type
_entity.pdbx_description
1 polymer ?
#
loop_
_entity_poly.entity_id
_entity_poly.type
_entity_poly.pdbx_seq_one_letter_code
_entity_poly.pdbx_strand_id
1 'polypeptide(L)'
;MLKYGSERPDFDIETHWRLEARPEELTAIVLDPELIHRWCPAVFMGSELVARGGADGLGMAIRLYTKGFLPHAFFFVARIVDLVPHRSMTIAVSGDFDGAGFLTVEPGPGGICAASLRWRVRIAHPYVRRFVPVFRPVLAANHKWAARRAHRLLQEEVFRRRRLSNAFVEAKPTFPHNLAPFRAWQRRRAAHRGWQTSNTE
;
A
#
# COMPACT_ATOMS: atom_id res chain seq x y z
N MET A 1 -20.24 -8.44 11.90
CA MET A 1 -18.86 -8.09 12.33
C MET A 1 -17.96 -9.24 11.90
N LEU A 2 -17.35 -9.14 10.73
CA LEU A 2 -16.47 -10.18 10.19
C LEU A 2 -15.20 -10.24 11.04
N LYS A 3 -14.89 -11.44 11.56
CA LYS A 3 -13.69 -11.70 12.37
C LYS A 3 -12.45 -11.74 11.46
N TYR A 4 -11.97 -10.57 11.05
CA TYR A 4 -10.64 -10.50 10.44
C TYR A 4 -9.58 -10.53 11.55
N GLY A 5 -8.86 -11.65 11.65
CA GLY A 5 -7.74 -11.82 12.56
C GLY A 5 -8.10 -12.32 13.96
N SER A 6 -8.55 -13.57 14.09
CA SER A 6 -8.74 -14.24 15.38
C SER A 6 -7.40 -14.64 16.03
N GLU A 7 -6.29 -14.60 15.32
CA GLU A 7 -4.95 -14.87 15.85
C GLU A 7 -4.22 -13.57 16.20
N ARG A 8 -3.34 -13.64 17.18
CA ARG A 8 -2.51 -12.50 17.61
C ARG A 8 -1.67 -12.00 16.44
N PRO A 9 -1.79 -10.72 16.04
CA PRO A 9 -1.02 -10.19 14.93
C PRO A 9 0.47 -10.11 15.28
N ASP A 10 1.35 -10.32 14.29
CA ASP A 10 2.79 -10.06 14.45
C ASP A 10 3.05 -8.56 14.53
N PHE A 11 2.24 -7.76 13.83
CA PHE A 11 2.30 -6.31 13.79
C PHE A 11 0.92 -5.68 13.98
N ASP A 12 0.86 -4.70 14.86
CA ASP A 12 -0.24 -3.75 15.01
C ASP A 12 0.40 -2.36 15.03
N ILE A 13 0.48 -1.75 13.86
CA ILE A 13 1.20 -0.49 13.65
C ILE A 13 0.21 0.55 13.15
N GLU A 14 0.16 1.67 13.84
CA GLU A 14 -0.62 2.82 13.44
C GLU A 14 0.30 3.94 12.97
N THR A 15 -0.10 4.59 11.86
CA THR A 15 0.58 5.75 11.30
C THR A 15 -0.43 6.85 11.06
N HIS A 16 -0.05 8.08 11.43
CA HIS A 16 -0.87 9.27 11.28
C HIS A 16 -0.25 10.18 10.24
N TRP A 17 -1.08 10.69 9.35
CA TRP A 17 -0.72 11.62 8.30
C TRP A 17 -1.55 12.89 8.41
N ARG A 18 -0.94 14.01 8.08
CA ARG A 18 -1.62 15.27 7.80
C ARG A 18 -1.32 15.67 6.38
N LEU A 19 -2.36 15.89 5.59
CA LEU A 19 -2.27 16.15 4.16
C LEU A 19 -3.04 17.43 3.83
N GLU A 20 -2.44 18.28 3.02
CA GLU A 20 -3.13 19.41 2.40
C GLU A 20 -4.03 18.89 1.28
N ALA A 21 -5.12 18.27 1.68
CA ALA A 21 -6.08 17.63 0.79
C ALA A 21 -7.47 17.63 1.43
N ARG A 22 -8.49 17.58 0.61
CA ARG A 22 -9.84 17.22 1.06
C ARG A 22 -9.95 15.70 1.16
N PRO A 23 -10.81 15.16 2.04
CA PRO A 23 -11.02 13.72 2.16
C PRO A 23 -11.34 13.03 0.83
N GLU A 24 -12.12 13.70 -0.05
CA GLU A 24 -12.51 13.20 -1.36
C GLU A 24 -11.29 13.04 -2.29
N GLU A 25 -10.36 13.99 -2.27
CA GLU A 25 -9.15 13.95 -3.09
C GLU A 25 -8.23 12.81 -2.65
N LEU A 26 -8.07 12.64 -1.32
CA LEU A 26 -7.27 11.56 -0.77
C LEU A 26 -7.85 10.20 -1.13
N THR A 27 -9.15 10.02 -0.89
CA THR A 27 -9.81 8.73 -1.15
C THR A 27 -9.86 8.41 -2.64
N ALA A 28 -10.04 9.39 -3.52
CA ALA A 28 -9.99 9.20 -4.97
C ALA A 28 -8.60 8.73 -5.47
N ILE A 29 -7.51 9.10 -4.77
CA ILE A 29 -6.17 8.60 -5.10
C ILE A 29 -5.95 7.18 -4.57
N VAL A 30 -6.34 6.94 -3.32
CA VAL A 30 -6.11 5.64 -2.66
C VAL A 30 -6.98 4.53 -3.23
N LEU A 31 -8.19 4.87 -3.69
CA LEU A 31 -9.14 3.93 -4.30
C LEU A 31 -8.89 3.69 -5.80
N ASP A 32 -7.91 4.37 -6.39
CA ASP A 32 -7.58 4.16 -7.79
C ASP A 32 -6.56 3.00 -7.95
N PRO A 33 -7.01 1.80 -8.36
CA PRO A 33 -6.17 0.62 -8.40
C PRO A 33 -5.09 0.68 -9.47
N GLU A 34 -5.32 1.47 -10.53
CA GLU A 34 -4.39 1.58 -11.66
C GLU A 34 -3.24 2.55 -11.37
N LEU A 35 -3.46 3.48 -10.44
CA LEU A 35 -2.51 4.54 -10.16
C LEU A 35 -1.62 4.29 -8.94
N ILE A 36 -1.92 3.30 -8.09
CA ILE A 36 -1.18 3.11 -6.83
C ILE A 36 0.34 2.93 -7.06
N HIS A 37 0.73 2.18 -8.08
CA HIS A 37 2.14 2.00 -8.43
C HIS A 37 2.74 3.20 -9.16
N ARG A 38 1.92 4.13 -9.69
CA ARG A 38 2.39 5.35 -10.35
C ARG A 38 2.71 6.45 -9.36
N TRP A 39 1.82 6.69 -8.38
CA TRP A 39 2.08 7.75 -7.41
C TRP A 39 3.04 7.31 -6.29
N CYS A 40 3.19 6.02 -6.02
CA CYS A 40 4.11 5.51 -4.99
C CYS A 40 5.00 4.35 -5.46
N PRO A 41 5.77 4.50 -6.57
CA PRO A 41 6.59 3.42 -7.13
C PRO A 41 7.75 3.00 -6.23
N ALA A 42 8.09 3.81 -5.24
CA ALA A 42 9.12 3.46 -4.24
C ALA A 42 8.67 2.34 -3.29
N VAL A 43 7.37 2.19 -3.09
CA VAL A 43 6.76 1.20 -2.17
C VAL A 43 5.96 0.17 -2.95
N PHE A 44 5.10 0.60 -3.86
CA PHE A 44 4.26 -0.26 -4.70
C PHE A 44 4.93 -0.41 -6.07
N MET A 45 5.70 -1.47 -6.24
CA MET A 45 6.44 -1.75 -7.48
C MET A 45 5.56 -2.32 -8.60
N GLY A 46 4.35 -2.72 -8.27
CA GLY A 46 3.34 -3.20 -9.20
C GLY A 46 2.00 -3.37 -8.52
N SER A 47 0.94 -3.22 -9.31
CA SER A 47 -0.44 -3.48 -8.89
C SER A 47 -1.20 -4.14 -10.04
N GLU A 48 -2.16 -5.00 -9.71
CA GLU A 48 -3.04 -5.66 -10.65
C GLU A 48 -4.44 -5.71 -10.05
N LEU A 49 -5.45 -5.26 -10.82
CA LEU A 49 -6.85 -5.34 -10.41
C LEU A 49 -7.31 -6.80 -10.50
N VAL A 50 -7.66 -7.40 -9.36
CA VAL A 50 -8.17 -8.77 -9.26
C VAL A 50 -9.69 -8.81 -9.34
N ALA A 51 -10.36 -7.84 -8.72
CA ALA A 51 -11.81 -7.68 -8.77
C ALA A 51 -12.19 -6.20 -8.71
N ARG A 52 -13.14 -5.79 -9.56
CA ARG A 52 -13.57 -4.37 -9.64
C ARG A 52 -14.37 -3.92 -8.41
N GLY A 53 -15.08 -4.85 -7.75
CA GLY A 53 -16.02 -4.50 -6.69
C GLY A 53 -17.31 -3.91 -7.22
N GLY A 54 -18.15 -3.40 -6.30
CA GLY A 54 -19.37 -2.67 -6.60
C GLY A 54 -19.11 -1.26 -7.14
N ALA A 55 -20.20 -0.56 -7.51
CA ALA A 55 -20.11 0.82 -7.99
C ALA A 55 -19.52 1.81 -6.96
N ASP A 56 -19.68 1.48 -5.68
CA ASP A 56 -19.09 2.20 -4.54
C ASP A 56 -17.64 1.84 -4.26
N GLY A 57 -17.09 0.79 -4.91
CA GLY A 57 -15.74 0.26 -4.69
C GLY A 57 -15.69 -0.85 -3.62
N LEU A 58 -16.79 -1.18 -2.94
CA LEU A 58 -16.83 -2.29 -1.98
C LEU A 58 -16.56 -3.63 -2.69
N GLY A 59 -15.70 -4.46 -2.12
CA GLY A 59 -15.30 -5.73 -2.71
C GLY A 59 -14.16 -5.61 -3.75
N MET A 60 -13.74 -4.39 -4.13
CA MET A 60 -12.59 -4.20 -5.00
C MET A 60 -11.37 -4.91 -4.39
N ALA A 61 -10.65 -5.65 -5.21
CA ALA A 61 -9.44 -6.36 -4.79
C ALA A 61 -8.29 -6.07 -5.73
N ILE A 62 -7.14 -5.74 -5.14
CA ILE A 62 -5.91 -5.39 -5.86
C ILE A 62 -4.82 -6.32 -5.37
N ARG A 63 -4.11 -6.94 -6.29
CA ARG A 63 -2.86 -7.64 -5.99
C ARG A 63 -1.74 -6.62 -6.01
N LEU A 64 -0.93 -6.62 -4.96
CA LEU A 64 0.13 -5.65 -4.75
C LEU A 64 1.50 -6.33 -4.65
N TYR A 65 2.48 -5.74 -5.31
CA TYR A 65 3.89 -6.06 -5.18
C TYR A 65 4.59 -4.90 -4.49
N THR A 66 5.01 -5.11 -3.25
CA THR A 66 5.45 -4.01 -2.38
C THR A 66 6.79 -4.27 -1.74
N LYS A 67 7.47 -3.20 -1.36
CA LYS A 67 8.66 -3.26 -0.51
C LYS A 67 8.80 -2.01 0.35
N GLY A 68 9.63 -2.13 1.40
CA GLY A 68 10.18 -1.00 2.13
C GLY A 68 11.64 -0.76 1.76
N PHE A 69 12.47 -0.39 2.73
CA PHE A 69 13.91 -0.22 2.51
C PHE A 69 14.68 -1.55 2.47
N LEU A 70 14.14 -2.62 3.09
CA LEU A 70 14.77 -3.94 3.05
C LEU A 70 14.80 -4.52 1.63
N PRO A 71 15.77 -5.38 1.30
CA PRO A 71 15.88 -5.98 -0.02
C PRO A 71 14.75 -6.96 -0.35
N HIS A 72 13.98 -7.40 0.65
CA HIS A 72 12.84 -8.30 0.46
C HIS A 72 11.60 -7.54 -0.01
N ALA A 73 10.83 -8.17 -0.87
CA ALA A 73 9.54 -7.66 -1.36
C ALA A 73 8.42 -8.64 -1.00
N PHE A 74 7.21 -8.11 -0.86
CA PHE A 74 6.02 -8.83 -0.45
C PHE A 74 4.95 -8.79 -1.54
N PHE A 75 4.24 -9.90 -1.68
CA PHE A 75 3.08 -10.07 -2.56
C PHE A 75 1.85 -10.36 -1.72
N PHE A 76 0.82 -9.56 -1.89
CA PHE A 76 -0.44 -9.79 -1.21
C PHE A 76 -1.61 -9.21 -2.01
N VAL A 77 -2.79 -9.70 -1.71
CA VAL A 77 -4.05 -9.14 -2.20
C VAL A 77 -4.67 -8.29 -1.09
N ALA A 78 -5.02 -7.06 -1.43
CA ALA A 78 -5.79 -6.15 -0.59
C ALA A 78 -7.23 -6.09 -1.14
N ARG A 79 -8.21 -6.43 -0.31
CA ARG A 79 -9.63 -6.39 -0.66
C ARG A 79 -10.38 -5.42 0.25
N ILE A 80 -11.13 -4.50 -0.31
CA ILE A 80 -12.01 -3.62 0.44
C ILE A 80 -13.21 -4.43 0.94
N VAL A 81 -13.38 -4.49 2.25
CA VAL A 81 -14.42 -5.28 2.91
C VAL A 81 -15.42 -4.44 3.69
N ASP A 82 -15.07 -3.19 3.94
CA ASP A 82 -15.95 -2.19 4.52
C ASP A 82 -15.51 -0.81 4.03
N LEU A 83 -16.48 0.05 3.71
CA LEU A 83 -16.21 1.38 3.14
C LEU A 83 -17.30 2.37 3.54
N VAL A 84 -16.87 3.41 4.23
CA VAL A 84 -17.69 4.62 4.42
C VAL A 84 -17.07 5.71 3.54
N PRO A 85 -17.73 6.17 2.48
CA PRO A 85 -17.17 7.12 1.53
C PRO A 85 -16.50 8.32 2.22
N HIS A 86 -15.28 8.61 1.82
CA HIS A 86 -14.46 9.73 2.29
C HIS A 86 -14.15 9.76 3.80
N ARG A 87 -14.48 8.70 4.55
CA ARG A 87 -14.27 8.63 6.01
C ARG A 87 -13.44 7.44 6.46
N SER A 88 -13.80 6.25 6.01
CA SER A 88 -13.08 5.06 6.46
C SER A 88 -13.13 3.92 5.45
N MET A 89 -12.12 3.08 5.51
CA MET A 89 -12.01 1.89 4.69
C MET A 89 -11.34 0.77 5.48
N THR A 90 -11.92 -0.41 5.46
CA THR A 90 -11.29 -1.63 5.96
C THR A 90 -10.86 -2.50 4.79
N ILE A 91 -9.60 -2.90 4.82
CA ILE A 91 -8.97 -3.72 3.78
C ILE A 91 -8.61 -5.07 4.39
N ALA A 92 -9.19 -6.16 3.90
CA ALA A 92 -8.70 -7.50 4.20
C ALA A 92 -7.45 -7.79 3.36
N VAL A 93 -6.45 -8.40 3.97
CA VAL A 93 -5.16 -8.68 3.35
C VAL A 93 -4.88 -10.17 3.40
N SER A 94 -4.43 -10.74 2.28
CA SER A 94 -4.07 -12.16 2.16
C SER A 94 -2.88 -12.36 1.21
N GLY A 95 -2.02 -13.33 1.52
CA GLY A 95 -0.78 -13.60 0.75
C GLY A 95 0.44 -13.65 1.67
N ASP A 96 1.47 -12.88 1.38
CA ASP A 96 2.65 -12.78 2.26
C ASP A 96 2.33 -12.10 3.60
N PHE A 97 1.22 -11.35 3.66
CA PHE A 97 0.57 -10.86 4.87
C PHE A 97 -0.82 -11.47 4.98
N ASP A 98 -1.28 -11.68 6.22
CA ASP A 98 -2.63 -12.09 6.55
C ASP A 98 -3.17 -11.20 7.67
N GLY A 99 -4.34 -10.59 7.47
CA GLY A 99 -4.93 -9.66 8.44
C GLY A 99 -5.72 -8.53 7.81
N ALA A 100 -5.61 -7.33 8.38
CA ALA A 100 -6.37 -6.18 7.92
C ALA A 100 -5.62 -4.85 8.05
N GLY A 101 -5.96 -3.92 7.16
CA GLY A 101 -5.65 -2.50 7.24
C GLY A 101 -6.92 -1.69 7.48
N PHE A 102 -6.82 -0.66 8.30
CA PHE A 102 -7.91 0.25 8.64
C PHE A 102 -7.45 1.67 8.33
N LEU A 103 -8.08 2.29 7.35
CA LEU A 103 -7.85 3.69 7.02
C LEU A 103 -9.01 4.51 7.54
N THR A 104 -8.71 5.59 8.26
CA THR A 104 -9.67 6.65 8.61
C THR A 104 -9.20 7.97 8.07
N VAL A 105 -10.14 8.82 7.65
CA VAL A 105 -9.86 10.16 7.11
C VAL A 105 -10.83 11.14 7.76
N GLU A 106 -10.30 12.20 8.34
CA GLU A 106 -11.08 13.24 9.01
C GLU A 106 -10.75 14.60 8.38
N PRO A 107 -11.77 15.40 8.04
CA PRO A 107 -11.55 16.77 7.58
C PRO A 107 -11.02 17.62 8.73
N GLY A 108 -10.05 18.46 8.43
CA GLY A 108 -9.49 19.44 9.37
C GLY A 108 -9.61 20.86 8.84
N PRO A 109 -9.24 21.85 9.64
CA PRO A 109 -9.29 23.26 9.25
C PRO A 109 -8.29 23.58 8.14
N GLY A 110 -8.59 24.61 7.33
CA GLY A 110 -7.67 25.13 6.33
C GLY A 110 -7.43 24.23 5.12
N GLY A 111 -8.33 23.27 4.84
CA GLY A 111 -8.17 22.34 3.70
C GLY A 111 -7.14 21.24 3.96
N ILE A 112 -6.84 20.98 5.23
CA ILE A 112 -6.00 19.86 5.68
C ILE A 112 -6.92 18.71 6.09
N CYS A 113 -6.55 17.47 5.76
CA CYS A 113 -7.18 16.30 6.36
C CYS A 113 -6.18 15.53 7.22
N ALA A 114 -6.68 14.92 8.28
CA ALA A 114 -5.96 13.93 9.07
C ALA A 114 -6.34 12.53 8.58
N ALA A 115 -5.35 11.69 8.35
CA ALA A 115 -5.58 10.29 8.02
C ALA A 115 -4.81 9.39 8.97
N SER A 116 -5.43 8.29 9.40
CA SER A 116 -4.80 7.25 10.20
C SER A 116 -4.89 5.93 9.46
N LEU A 117 -3.75 5.25 9.36
CA LEU A 117 -3.67 3.89 8.82
C LEU A 117 -3.17 2.96 9.91
N ARG A 118 -4.05 2.07 10.38
CA ARG A 118 -3.70 0.99 11.29
C ARG A 118 -3.53 -0.30 10.51
N TRP A 119 -2.37 -0.92 10.64
CA TRP A 119 -1.98 -2.14 9.94
C TRP A 119 -1.84 -3.29 10.94
N ARG A 120 -2.81 -4.20 10.95
CA ARG A 120 -2.87 -5.36 11.86
C ARG A 120 -2.71 -6.63 11.04
N VAL A 121 -1.49 -7.15 10.99
CA VAL A 121 -1.18 -8.29 10.12
C VAL A 121 -0.24 -9.28 10.80
N ARG A 122 -0.32 -10.52 10.33
CA ARG A 122 0.64 -11.57 10.53
C ARG A 122 1.44 -11.75 9.23
N ILE A 123 2.74 -12.03 9.35
CA ILE A 123 3.55 -12.41 8.21
C ILE A 123 3.31 -13.88 7.90
N ALA A 124 2.69 -14.16 6.76
CA ALA A 124 2.43 -15.49 6.26
C ALA A 124 3.56 -16.00 5.35
N HIS A 125 4.45 -15.11 4.84
CA HIS A 125 5.59 -15.49 4.02
C HIS A 125 6.52 -16.47 4.76
N PRO A 126 6.67 -17.73 4.31
CA PRO A 126 7.26 -18.81 5.10
C PRO A 126 8.71 -18.55 5.51
N TYR A 127 9.50 -17.95 4.62
CA TYR A 127 10.89 -17.60 4.90
C TYR A 127 10.99 -16.44 5.89
N VAL A 128 10.24 -15.35 5.70
CA VAL A 128 10.31 -14.16 6.55
C VAL A 128 9.74 -14.44 7.94
N ARG A 129 8.65 -15.21 8.03
CA ARG A 129 8.00 -15.60 9.29
C ARG A 129 8.98 -16.22 10.30
N ARG A 130 9.92 -17.03 9.83
CA ARG A 130 10.94 -17.66 10.68
C ARG A 130 11.81 -16.66 11.44
N PHE A 131 12.00 -15.47 10.85
CA PHE A 131 12.86 -14.42 11.39
C PHE A 131 12.11 -13.32 12.13
N VAL A 132 10.77 -13.32 12.12
CA VAL A 132 9.94 -12.30 12.78
C VAL A 132 10.30 -12.12 14.26
N PRO A 133 10.48 -13.17 15.09
CA PRO A 133 10.80 -12.98 16.50
C PRO A 133 12.07 -12.14 16.74
N VAL A 134 13.10 -12.33 15.90
CA VAL A 134 14.41 -11.67 16.03
C VAL A 134 14.41 -10.29 15.37
N PHE A 135 13.81 -10.17 14.17
CA PHE A 135 13.88 -8.96 13.35
C PHE A 135 12.62 -8.09 13.43
N ARG A 136 11.72 -8.33 14.38
CA ARG A 136 10.49 -7.55 14.56
C ARG A 136 10.72 -6.03 14.56
N PRO A 137 11.70 -5.46 15.28
CA PRO A 137 11.96 -4.01 15.26
C PRO A 137 12.36 -3.51 13.89
N VAL A 138 13.18 -4.27 13.15
CA VAL A 138 13.64 -3.92 11.81
C VAL A 138 12.50 -3.97 10.80
N LEU A 139 11.63 -4.99 10.88
CA LEU A 139 10.45 -5.11 10.04
C LEU A 139 9.44 -3.99 10.33
N ALA A 140 9.25 -3.62 11.60
CA ALA A 140 8.42 -2.48 11.98
C ALA A 140 9.00 -1.14 11.45
N ALA A 141 10.32 -0.96 11.53
CA ALA A 141 11.00 0.20 10.97
C ALA A 141 10.86 0.25 9.44
N ASN A 142 10.93 -0.90 8.76
CA ASN A 142 10.69 -1.03 7.32
C ASN A 142 9.27 -0.59 6.93
N HIS A 143 8.26 -0.98 7.69
CA HIS A 143 6.88 -0.54 7.48
C HIS A 143 6.74 0.98 7.70
N LYS A 144 7.26 1.51 8.82
CA LYS A 144 7.23 2.95 9.11
C LYS A 144 7.94 3.79 8.04
N TRP A 145 9.03 3.28 7.46
CA TRP A 145 9.70 3.92 6.34
C TRP A 145 8.80 3.97 5.11
N ALA A 146 8.17 2.84 4.76
CA ALA A 146 7.26 2.75 3.61
C ALA A 146 6.05 3.70 3.79
N ALA A 147 5.47 3.75 4.99
CA ALA A 147 4.35 4.64 5.31
C ALA A 147 4.74 6.13 5.19
N ARG A 148 5.92 6.53 5.69
CA ARG A 148 6.42 7.92 5.53
C ARG A 148 6.68 8.27 4.07
N ARG A 149 7.21 7.31 3.29
CA ARG A 149 7.44 7.51 1.86
C ARG A 149 6.13 7.66 1.10
N ALA A 150 5.15 6.80 1.41
CA ALA A 150 3.81 6.88 0.84
C ALA A 150 3.11 8.20 1.18
N HIS A 151 3.18 8.66 2.43
CA HIS A 151 2.63 9.96 2.85
C HIS A 151 3.17 11.12 1.99
N ARG A 152 4.49 11.21 1.85
CA ARG A 152 5.12 12.27 1.04
C ARG A 152 4.66 12.21 -0.42
N LEU A 153 4.71 11.02 -1.03
CA LEU A 153 4.35 10.86 -2.43
C LEU A 153 2.85 11.08 -2.69
N LEU A 154 2.01 10.75 -1.70
CA LEU A 154 0.58 11.02 -1.75
C LEU A 154 0.30 12.52 -1.74
N GLN A 155 1.02 13.31 -0.91
CA GLN A 155 0.91 14.76 -0.92
C GLN A 155 1.33 15.36 -2.27
N GLU A 156 2.43 14.86 -2.85
CA GLU A 156 2.91 15.27 -4.16
C GLU A 156 1.87 14.94 -5.26
N GLU A 157 1.20 13.79 -5.17
CA GLU A 157 0.14 13.39 -6.09
C GLU A 157 -1.10 14.29 -5.99
N VAL A 158 -1.50 14.69 -4.78
CA VAL A 158 -2.57 15.67 -4.57
C VAL A 158 -2.24 16.99 -5.29
N PHE A 159 -1.04 17.52 -5.09
CA PHE A 159 -0.60 18.76 -5.74
C PHE A 159 -0.54 18.63 -7.25
N ARG A 160 -0.07 17.50 -7.76
CA ARG A 160 -0.04 17.22 -9.20
C ARG A 160 -1.44 17.22 -9.81
N ARG A 161 -2.41 16.57 -9.15
CA ARG A 161 -3.81 16.55 -9.61
C ARG A 161 -4.46 17.92 -9.58
N ARG A 162 -4.09 18.76 -8.64
CA ARG A 162 -4.51 20.17 -8.58
C ARG A 162 -3.76 21.08 -9.59
N ARG A 163 -2.81 20.54 -10.35
CA ARG A 163 -1.90 21.29 -11.23
C ARG A 163 -1.07 22.36 -10.52
N LEU A 164 -0.85 22.19 -9.21
CA LEU A 164 -0.02 23.08 -8.40
C LEU A 164 1.47 22.74 -8.48
N SER A 165 1.82 21.57 -9.01
CA SER A 165 3.20 21.12 -9.20
C SER A 165 3.33 20.37 -10.52
N ASN A 166 4.33 20.74 -11.32
CA ASN A 166 4.76 19.99 -12.50
C ASN A 166 5.96 19.06 -12.17
N ALA A 167 6.41 19.06 -10.92
CA ALA A 167 7.55 18.27 -10.50
C ALA A 167 7.13 16.80 -10.37
N PHE A 168 7.50 16.01 -11.34
CA PHE A 168 7.47 14.56 -11.25
C PHE A 168 8.69 14.10 -10.46
N VAL A 169 8.53 13.82 -9.19
CA VAL A 169 9.60 13.19 -8.40
C VAL A 169 9.63 11.71 -8.76
N GLU A 170 10.59 11.31 -9.56
CA GLU A 170 10.84 9.91 -9.88
C GLU A 170 11.28 9.17 -8.61
N ALA A 171 10.34 8.64 -7.89
CA ALA A 171 10.57 7.86 -6.69
C ALA A 171 10.92 6.42 -7.07
N LYS A 172 12.21 6.09 -7.06
CA LYS A 172 12.68 4.72 -7.34
C LYS A 172 12.61 3.84 -6.09
N PRO A 173 12.34 2.54 -6.24
CA PRO A 173 12.49 1.59 -5.14
C PRO A 173 13.96 1.52 -4.69
N THR A 174 14.17 1.11 -3.43
CA THR A 174 15.51 0.92 -2.88
C THR A 174 16.20 -0.31 -3.47
N PHE A 175 17.52 -0.42 -3.26
CA PHE A 175 18.32 -1.60 -3.65
C PHE A 175 17.68 -2.92 -3.14
N PRO A 176 17.74 -4.02 -3.90
CA PRO A 176 18.28 -4.15 -5.26
C PRO A 176 17.28 -3.83 -6.38
N HIS A 177 16.06 -3.43 -6.07
CA HIS A 177 14.97 -3.21 -7.02
C HIS A 177 15.14 -1.91 -7.85
N ASN A 178 16.06 -1.02 -7.49
CA ASN A 178 16.48 0.12 -8.31
C ASN A 178 17.30 -0.30 -9.55
N LEU A 179 17.81 -1.55 -9.59
CA LEU A 179 18.61 -2.07 -10.71
C LEU A 179 17.70 -2.70 -11.77
N ALA A 180 17.83 -2.27 -13.04
CA ALA A 180 17.04 -2.77 -14.15
C ALA A 180 17.14 -4.30 -14.36
N PRO A 181 18.34 -4.93 -14.33
CA PRO A 181 18.47 -6.37 -14.49
C PRO A 181 17.78 -7.17 -13.38
N PHE A 182 17.82 -6.67 -12.14
CA PHE A 182 17.14 -7.30 -11.02
C PHE A 182 15.61 -7.23 -11.17
N ARG A 183 15.07 -6.08 -11.59
CA ARG A 183 13.64 -5.94 -11.90
C ARG A 183 13.19 -6.88 -13.01
N ALA A 184 13.99 -7.02 -14.07
CA ALA A 184 13.69 -7.95 -15.17
C ALA A 184 13.66 -9.41 -14.70
N TRP A 185 14.63 -9.83 -13.89
CA TRP A 185 14.66 -11.15 -13.29
C TRP A 185 13.44 -11.42 -12.39
N GLN A 186 13.07 -10.47 -11.55
CA GLN A 186 11.90 -10.60 -10.69
C GLN A 186 10.58 -10.67 -11.48
N ARG A 187 10.42 -9.85 -12.53
CA ARG A 187 9.25 -9.95 -13.40
C ARG A 187 9.09 -11.34 -13.98
N ARG A 188 10.18 -11.98 -14.43
CA ARG A 188 10.16 -13.37 -14.92
C ARG A 188 9.70 -14.34 -13.83
N ARG A 189 10.21 -14.22 -12.60
CA ARG A 189 9.77 -15.05 -11.45
C ARG A 189 8.32 -14.80 -11.05
N ALA A 190 7.85 -13.57 -11.13
CA ALA A 190 6.47 -13.23 -10.82
C ALA A 190 5.50 -13.83 -11.85
N ALA A 191 5.85 -13.82 -13.13
CA ALA A 191 5.07 -14.47 -14.19
C ALA A 191 4.87 -15.98 -13.93
N HIS A 192 5.89 -16.68 -13.43
CA HIS A 192 5.79 -18.07 -13.01
C HIS A 192 4.88 -18.32 -11.80
N ARG A 193 4.56 -17.26 -11.03
CA ARG A 193 3.60 -17.31 -9.90
C ARG A 193 2.19 -16.82 -10.28
N GLY A 194 1.89 -16.69 -11.57
CA GLY A 194 0.60 -16.21 -12.09
C GLY A 194 0.42 -14.68 -11.97
N TRP A 195 1.52 -13.94 -11.82
CA TRP A 195 1.51 -12.49 -11.87
C TRP A 195 1.64 -12.01 -13.33
N GLN A 196 0.59 -11.45 -13.88
CA GLN A 196 0.68 -10.70 -15.14
C GLN A 196 1.09 -9.26 -14.82
N THR A 197 2.31 -8.90 -15.18
CA THR A 197 2.74 -7.50 -15.14
C THR A 197 2.05 -6.77 -16.28
N SER A 198 1.13 -5.86 -15.96
CA SER A 198 0.62 -4.92 -16.96
C SER A 198 1.81 -4.13 -17.51
N ASN A 199 2.16 -4.39 -18.76
CA ASN A 199 3.13 -3.58 -19.49
C ASN A 199 2.49 -2.20 -19.68
N THR A 200 3.04 -1.21 -19.00
CA THR A 200 2.87 0.19 -19.41
C THR A 200 4.19 0.60 -20.08
N GLU A 201 4.20 0.61 -21.41
CA GLU A 201 5.11 1.43 -22.21
C GLU A 201 4.88 2.93 -21.95
#